data_c86ace722946f70d3f45fa71dd8c330f
#
_entry.id   c86ace722946f70d3f45fa71dd8c330f
#
_cell.length_a   1.000
_cell.length_b   1.000
_cell.length_c   1.000
_cell.angle_alpha   90.00
_cell.angle_beta   90.00
_cell.angle_gamma   90.00
#
_symmetry.space_group_name_H-M   'P 1'
#
loop_
_entity.id
_entity.type
_entity.pdbx_description
1 polymer ?
#
loop_
_entity_poly.entity_id
_entity_poly.type
_entity_poly.pdbx_seq_one_letter_code
_entity_poly.pdbx_strand_id
1 'polypeptide(L)'
;MFIQTETTPNPASLKFLPGRIVLGSGTAEFRSAEEAARSPLAERLFAIDGVGGVFLGGEFITVTKTDGEWQHLKPAVLGAIME
;
A
#
# COMPACT_ATOMS: atom_id res chain seq x y z
N MET A 1 -2.75 -4.17 -16.60
CA MET A 1 -2.99 -4.80 -15.28
C MET A 1 -4.14 -4.08 -14.59
N PHE A 2 -5.04 -4.84 -13.99
CA PHE A 2 -6.21 -4.28 -13.31
C PHE A 2 -6.07 -4.49 -11.81
N ILE A 3 -6.08 -3.41 -11.04
CA ILE A 3 -5.96 -3.47 -9.58
C ILE A 3 -7.28 -3.03 -8.97
N GLN A 4 -7.91 -3.94 -8.22
CA GLN A 4 -9.15 -3.63 -7.54
C GLN A 4 -8.84 -2.99 -6.19
N THR A 5 -9.78 -2.21 -5.69
CA THR A 5 -9.66 -1.59 -4.36
C THR A 5 -10.90 -1.92 -3.54
N GLU A 6 -10.69 -2.03 -2.22
CA GLU A 6 -11.77 -2.26 -1.27
C GLU A 6 -11.62 -1.29 -0.11
N THR A 7 -12.75 -0.76 0.35
CA THR A 7 -12.73 0.07 1.54
C THR A 7 -12.54 -0.82 2.77
N THR A 8 -12.02 -0.24 3.84
CA THR A 8 -11.83 -0.92 5.12
C THR A 8 -12.67 -0.20 6.18
N PRO A 9 -12.85 -0.80 7.36
CA PRO A 9 -13.53 -0.10 8.46
C PRO A 9 -12.84 1.21 8.86
N ASN A 10 -11.56 1.33 8.57
CA ASN A 10 -10.82 2.56 8.87
C ASN A 10 -10.78 3.44 7.61
N PRO A 11 -11.41 4.63 7.61
CA PRO A 11 -11.42 5.48 6.42
C PRO A 11 -10.04 5.97 6.00
N ALA A 12 -9.04 5.88 6.87
CA ALA A 12 -7.67 6.25 6.53
C ALA A 12 -6.92 5.12 5.83
N SER A 13 -7.52 3.92 5.72
CA SER A 13 -6.90 2.77 5.09
C SER A 13 -7.67 2.34 3.86
N LEU A 14 -6.95 1.90 2.83
CA LEU A 14 -7.56 1.38 1.62
C LEU A 14 -6.81 0.13 1.21
N LYS A 15 -7.56 -0.91 0.84
CA LYS A 15 -6.99 -2.20 0.46
C LYS A 15 -6.90 -2.30 -1.06
N PHE A 16 -5.76 -2.72 -1.55
CA PHE A 16 -5.50 -2.87 -2.98
C PHE A 16 -5.27 -4.34 -3.31
N LEU A 17 -5.93 -4.81 -4.37
CA LEU A 17 -5.87 -6.21 -4.79
C LEU A 17 -5.30 -6.27 -6.22
N PRO A 18 -3.98 -6.47 -6.34
CA PRO A 18 -3.34 -6.45 -7.67
C PRO A 18 -3.59 -7.70 -8.52
N GLY A 19 -4.23 -8.72 -7.96
CA GLY A 19 -4.53 -9.95 -8.71
C GLY A 19 -3.34 -10.87 -8.85
N ARG A 20 -2.33 -10.72 -8.00
CA ARG A 20 -1.15 -11.58 -8.01
C ARG A 20 -0.59 -11.67 -6.60
N ILE A 21 0.35 -12.60 -6.41
CA ILE A 21 0.97 -12.77 -5.11
C ILE A 21 1.86 -11.56 -4.79
N VAL A 22 1.64 -10.97 -3.61
CA VAL A 22 2.42 -9.86 -3.10
C VAL A 22 3.55 -10.37 -2.23
N LEU A 23 3.22 -11.30 -1.31
CA LEU A 23 4.20 -11.98 -0.47
C LEU A 23 4.06 -13.48 -0.67
N GLY A 24 5.18 -14.19 -0.63
CA GLY A 24 5.18 -15.63 -0.79
C GLY A 24 4.55 -16.34 0.39
N SER A 25 4.65 -15.78 1.59
CA SER A 25 4.04 -16.34 2.79
C SER A 25 3.98 -15.27 3.88
N GLY A 26 3.02 -15.43 4.78
CA GLY A 26 2.87 -14.55 5.93
C GLY A 26 2.39 -13.16 5.55
N THR A 27 2.62 -12.23 6.44
CA THR A 27 2.27 -10.82 6.27
C THR A 27 3.45 -9.96 6.71
N ALA A 28 3.43 -8.69 6.28
CA ALA A 28 4.47 -7.75 6.69
C ALA A 28 3.82 -6.39 6.91
N GLU A 29 4.19 -5.74 8.00
CA GLU A 29 3.68 -4.43 8.33
C GLU A 29 4.83 -3.44 8.42
N PHE A 30 4.65 -2.26 7.85
CA PHE A 30 5.65 -1.19 7.86
C PHE A 30 4.96 0.08 8.36
N ARG A 31 5.53 0.68 9.41
CA ARG A 31 4.95 1.86 10.04
C ARG A 31 5.79 3.12 9.80
N SER A 32 6.92 2.97 9.14
CA SER A 32 7.79 4.09 8.85
C SER A 32 8.61 3.78 7.61
N ALA A 33 9.18 4.84 7.02
CA ALA A 33 10.05 4.68 5.85
C ALA A 33 11.29 3.84 6.19
N GLU A 34 11.75 3.92 7.44
CA GLU A 34 12.90 3.13 7.86
C GLU A 34 12.59 1.64 7.84
N GLU A 35 11.41 1.26 8.34
CA GLU A 35 10.99 -0.13 8.30
C GLU A 35 10.77 -0.58 6.85
N ALA A 36 10.26 0.33 6.02
CA ALA A 36 9.94 0.04 4.62
C ALA A 36 11.18 -0.24 3.78
N ALA A 37 12.37 0.16 4.25
CA ALA A 37 13.61 -0.06 3.49
C ALA A 37 13.88 -1.53 3.21
N ARG A 38 13.24 -2.44 3.96
CA ARG A 38 13.41 -3.88 3.76
C ARG A 38 12.59 -4.42 2.60
N SER A 39 11.70 -3.61 2.03
CA SER A 39 10.84 -4.04 0.92
C SER A 39 10.81 -2.95 -0.15
N PRO A 40 11.25 -3.28 -1.39
CA PRO A 40 11.21 -2.28 -2.46
C PRO A 40 9.82 -1.72 -2.71
N LEU A 41 8.78 -2.55 -2.61
CA LEU A 41 7.41 -2.09 -2.79
C LEU A 41 6.99 -1.14 -1.67
N ALA A 42 7.24 -1.51 -0.42
CA ALA A 42 6.88 -0.66 0.70
C ALA A 42 7.65 0.66 0.65
N GLU A 43 8.92 0.60 0.24
CA GLU A 43 9.73 1.80 0.11
C GLU A 43 9.14 2.76 -0.93
N ARG A 44 8.70 2.23 -2.07
CA ARG A 44 8.06 3.05 -3.10
C ARG A 44 6.77 3.68 -2.59
N LEU A 45 6.01 2.93 -1.80
CA LEU A 45 4.75 3.45 -1.25
C LEU A 45 5.00 4.55 -0.22
N PHE A 46 6.00 4.39 0.62
CA PHE A 46 6.32 5.42 1.60
C PHE A 46 6.93 6.67 0.98
N ALA A 47 7.40 6.59 -0.25
CA ALA A 47 7.88 7.78 -0.96
C ALA A 47 6.72 8.71 -1.36
N ILE A 48 5.48 8.24 -1.28
CA ILE A 48 4.32 9.03 -1.60
C ILE A 48 3.94 9.88 -0.38
N ASP A 49 3.83 11.18 -0.57
CA ASP A 49 3.41 12.08 0.51
C ASP A 49 2.02 11.67 1.00
N GLY A 50 1.87 11.56 2.30
CA GLY A 50 0.59 11.21 2.90
C GLY A 50 0.48 9.75 3.30
N VAL A 51 1.39 8.88 2.88
CA VAL A 51 1.39 7.48 3.29
C VAL A 51 2.07 7.35 4.64
N GLY A 52 1.36 6.77 5.61
CA GLY A 52 1.89 6.59 6.96
C GLY A 52 2.01 5.14 7.39
N GLY A 53 1.47 4.21 6.61
CA GLY A 53 1.57 2.80 6.94
C GLY A 53 1.31 1.92 5.73
N VAL A 54 1.94 0.76 5.69
CA VAL A 54 1.77 -0.22 4.62
C VAL A 54 1.68 -1.60 5.26
N PHE A 55 0.69 -2.37 4.86
CA PHE A 55 0.53 -3.75 5.31
C PHE A 55 0.42 -4.64 4.08
N LEU A 56 1.32 -5.60 3.96
CA LEU A 56 1.35 -6.51 2.84
C LEU A 56 0.83 -7.88 3.27
N GLY A 57 -0.13 -8.40 2.53
CA GLY A 57 -0.61 -9.76 2.72
C GLY A 57 -0.18 -10.63 1.55
N GLY A 58 -0.72 -11.85 1.48
CA GLY A 58 -0.38 -12.78 0.41
C GLY A 58 -0.73 -12.23 -0.96
N GLU A 59 -1.92 -11.65 -1.09
CA GLU A 59 -2.42 -11.18 -2.38
C GLU A 59 -3.04 -9.79 -2.30
N PHE A 60 -2.71 -9.01 -1.26
CA PHE A 60 -3.26 -7.67 -1.10
C PHE A 60 -2.24 -6.74 -0.47
N ILE A 61 -2.52 -5.45 -0.62
CA ILE A 61 -1.71 -4.38 -0.05
C ILE A 61 -2.68 -3.40 0.61
N THR A 62 -2.49 -3.12 1.90
CA THR A 62 -3.29 -2.11 2.59
C THR A 62 -2.41 -0.90 2.87
N VAL A 63 -2.86 0.26 2.41
CA VAL A 63 -2.13 1.52 2.62
C VAL A 63 -2.94 2.39 3.56
N THR A 64 -2.26 2.93 4.57
CA THR A 64 -2.87 3.85 5.52
C THR A 64 -2.30 5.23 5.28
N LYS A 65 -3.18 6.21 5.09
CA LYS A 65 -2.75 7.58 4.87
C LYS A 65 -2.74 8.36 6.18
N THR A 66 -1.84 9.34 6.26
CA THR A 66 -1.81 10.28 7.37
C THR A 66 -2.43 11.61 6.99
N ASP A 67 -2.49 11.90 5.68
CA ASP A 67 -2.97 13.19 5.19
C ASP A 67 -3.40 13.04 3.75
N GLY A 68 -4.16 14.00 3.25
CA GLY A 68 -4.60 14.04 1.86
C GLY A 68 -5.87 13.23 1.60
N GLU A 69 -6.27 13.22 0.34
CA GLU A 69 -7.48 12.53 -0.09
C GLU A 69 -7.14 11.33 -0.95
N TRP A 70 -7.89 10.24 -0.78
CA TRP A 70 -7.66 9.04 -1.57
C TRP A 70 -7.74 9.30 -3.06
N GLN A 71 -8.59 10.21 -3.50
CA GLN A 71 -8.70 10.52 -4.92
C GLN A 71 -7.39 11.08 -5.49
N HIS A 72 -6.53 11.66 -4.66
CA HIS A 72 -5.22 12.15 -5.07
C HIS A 72 -4.12 11.12 -4.83
N LEU A 73 -4.24 10.34 -3.76
CA LEU A 73 -3.23 9.35 -3.41
C LEU A 73 -3.33 8.07 -4.23
N LYS A 74 -4.55 7.70 -4.59
CA LYS A 74 -4.81 6.44 -5.27
C LYS A 74 -4.02 6.26 -6.56
N PRO A 75 -3.98 7.26 -7.47
CA PRO A 75 -3.18 7.09 -8.70
C PRO A 75 -1.69 6.87 -8.41
N ALA A 76 -1.15 7.57 -7.41
CA ALA A 76 0.26 7.40 -7.06
C ALA A 76 0.53 6.01 -6.48
N VAL A 77 -0.38 5.53 -5.64
CA VAL A 77 -0.26 4.19 -5.05
C VAL A 77 -0.35 3.12 -6.14
N LEU A 78 -1.30 3.27 -7.06
CA LEU A 78 -1.45 2.32 -8.17
C LEU A 78 -0.19 2.30 -9.02
N GLY A 79 0.39 3.46 -9.31
CA GLY A 79 1.62 3.54 -10.06
C GLY A 79 2.78 2.85 -9.35
N ALA A 80 2.89 3.01 -8.04
CA ALA A 80 3.92 2.35 -7.26
C ALA A 80 3.78 0.83 -7.29
N ILE A 81 2.54 0.34 -7.21
CA ILE A 81 2.29 -1.10 -7.23
C ILE A 81 2.64 -1.70 -8.60
N MET A 82 2.40 -0.94 -9.66
CA MET A 82 2.63 -1.44 -11.02
C MET A 82 4.09 -1.38 -11.47
N GLU A 83 4.96 -0.75 -10.72
CA GLU A 83 6.38 -0.69 -11.09
C GLU A 83 7.08 -2.04 -10.97
#